data_139f33e02a16c1574251155b14023076
#
_entry.id   139f33e02a16c1574251155b14023076
#
_cell.length_a   1.000
_cell.length_b   1.000
_cell.length_c   1.000
_cell.angle_alpha   90.00
_cell.angle_beta   90.00
_cell.angle_gamma   90.00
#
_symmetry.space_group_name_H-M   'P 1'
#
loop_
_entity.id
_entity.type
_entity.pdbx_description
1 polymer ?
#
loop_
_entity_poly.entity_id
_entity_poly.type
_entity_poly.pdbx_seq_one_letter_code
_entity_poly.pdbx_strand_id
1 'polypeptide(L)'
;MSYKYESVVNVIGHINPDTDSVCSAIAYANLKSQSTGEKYIPKRAGQINAETQFVLKHFGVSAPDYMGDVRTQVIDIDVQRVTGVSQEISLKRAWELMKTDTLQTLPIVDASQKLLGLITIEDIAKSYMDVYDSRIISKAGTPFHNIVETLDGDMIHGDMDEEITSGKCLIAAANPDLMESYIEKDDIVILGNRYESHLCAIEMGAKCIIVCDGALVSYTISRLAESRGCYIIKTPYDTFTASRLINQSIPIRFFMKSENLITFGPVSYTHLTLPTIA
;
A
#
# COMPACT_ATOMS: atom_id res chain seq x y z
N MET A 1 5.05 -17.69 4.72
CA MET A 1 4.53 -18.92 5.32
C MET A 1 3.08 -19.12 4.87
N SER A 2 2.84 -20.09 3.99
CA SER A 2 1.48 -20.47 3.58
C SER A 2 0.81 -21.19 4.76
N TYR A 3 -0.12 -20.52 5.41
CA TYR A 3 -1.05 -21.22 6.30
C TYR A 3 -1.97 -22.05 5.39
N LYS A 4 -1.65 -23.36 5.23
CA LYS A 4 -2.63 -24.32 4.78
C LYS A 4 -3.74 -24.30 5.83
N TYR A 5 -4.89 -23.70 5.51
CA TYR A 5 -6.12 -24.01 6.24
C TYR A 5 -6.29 -25.52 6.09
N GLU A 6 -6.35 -26.25 7.22
CA GLU A 6 -6.83 -27.62 7.19
C GLU A 6 -8.19 -27.58 6.50
N SER A 7 -8.28 -28.18 5.32
CA SER A 7 -9.52 -28.24 4.58
C SER A 7 -10.52 -29.04 5.39
N VAL A 8 -11.44 -28.34 6.03
CA VAL A 8 -12.53 -28.97 6.78
C VAL A 8 -13.65 -29.27 5.81
N VAL A 9 -14.01 -30.53 5.65
CA VAL A 9 -15.10 -30.98 4.81
C VAL A 9 -16.36 -31.12 5.66
N ASN A 10 -17.39 -30.31 5.38
CA ASN A 10 -18.68 -30.44 6.07
C ASN A 10 -19.51 -31.55 5.39
N VAL A 11 -19.98 -32.52 6.17
CA VAL A 11 -20.87 -33.59 5.72
C VAL A 11 -22.28 -33.28 6.19
N ILE A 12 -23.19 -33.03 5.24
CA ILE A 12 -24.54 -32.55 5.51
C ILE A 12 -25.55 -33.39 4.76
N GLY A 13 -26.68 -33.70 5.40
CA GLY A 13 -27.82 -34.35 4.77
C GLY A 13 -28.83 -33.38 4.18
N HIS A 14 -30.08 -33.82 4.03
CA HIS A 14 -31.15 -33.00 3.45
C HIS A 14 -31.68 -31.93 4.44
N ILE A 15 -32.44 -30.95 3.91
CA ILE A 15 -32.86 -29.73 4.62
C ILE A 15 -33.83 -30.02 5.80
N ASN A 16 -34.59 -31.07 5.73
CA ASN A 16 -35.46 -31.52 6.82
C ASN A 16 -34.90 -32.81 7.42
N PRO A 17 -33.85 -32.75 8.26
CA PRO A 17 -33.09 -33.91 8.68
C PRO A 17 -33.94 -34.85 9.53
N ASP A 18 -34.09 -36.08 9.05
CA ASP A 18 -34.61 -37.20 9.82
C ASP A 18 -33.47 -37.97 10.48
N THR A 19 -33.79 -39.06 11.16
CA THR A 19 -32.82 -39.89 11.89
C THR A 19 -31.77 -40.46 10.95
N ASP A 20 -32.16 -40.95 9.76
CA ASP A 20 -31.24 -41.48 8.76
C ASP A 20 -30.26 -40.41 8.26
N SER A 21 -30.76 -39.24 7.90
CA SER A 21 -29.95 -38.10 7.43
C SER A 21 -28.86 -37.69 8.44
N VAL A 22 -29.23 -37.58 9.72
CA VAL A 22 -28.30 -37.16 10.77
C VAL A 22 -27.28 -38.26 11.09
N CYS A 23 -27.75 -39.49 11.27
CA CYS A 23 -26.87 -40.62 11.61
C CYS A 23 -25.92 -40.95 10.45
N SER A 24 -26.37 -40.90 9.21
CA SER A 24 -25.52 -41.09 8.03
C SER A 24 -24.44 -40.01 7.91
N ALA A 25 -24.77 -38.74 8.17
CA ALA A 25 -23.79 -37.67 8.17
C ALA A 25 -22.69 -37.88 9.23
N ILE A 26 -23.07 -38.29 10.45
CA ILE A 26 -22.13 -38.60 11.54
C ILE A 26 -21.24 -39.78 11.17
N ALA A 27 -21.84 -40.89 10.72
CA ALA A 27 -21.11 -42.09 10.37
C ALA A 27 -20.13 -41.86 9.21
N TYR A 28 -20.58 -41.19 8.16
CA TYR A 28 -19.76 -40.90 7.01
C TYR A 28 -18.61 -39.95 7.34
N ALA A 29 -18.86 -38.90 8.11
CA ALA A 29 -17.81 -37.94 8.54
C ALA A 29 -16.72 -38.69 9.34
N ASN A 30 -17.12 -39.58 10.28
CA ASN A 30 -16.18 -40.35 11.05
C ASN A 30 -15.36 -41.32 10.19
N LEU A 31 -16.04 -42.10 9.31
CA LEU A 31 -15.40 -43.03 8.39
C LEU A 31 -14.38 -42.32 7.49
N LYS A 32 -14.74 -41.19 6.92
CA LYS A 32 -13.87 -40.41 6.04
C LYS A 32 -12.68 -39.83 6.79
N SER A 33 -12.91 -39.25 7.96
CA SER A 33 -11.81 -38.74 8.79
C SER A 33 -10.76 -39.80 9.11
N GLN A 34 -11.22 -41.03 9.42
CA GLN A 34 -10.30 -42.14 9.73
C GLN A 34 -9.60 -42.69 8.48
N SER A 35 -10.25 -42.68 7.32
CA SER A 35 -9.70 -43.29 6.11
C SER A 35 -8.77 -42.36 5.32
N THR A 36 -9.00 -41.06 5.35
CA THR A 36 -8.23 -40.07 4.57
C THR A 36 -7.24 -39.27 5.40
N GLY A 37 -7.43 -39.21 6.73
CA GLY A 37 -6.67 -38.33 7.62
C GLY A 37 -7.08 -36.86 7.52
N GLU A 38 -8.05 -36.54 6.69
CA GLU A 38 -8.61 -35.19 6.58
C GLU A 38 -9.73 -34.97 7.61
N LYS A 39 -10.03 -33.72 7.94
CA LYS A 39 -11.05 -33.37 8.94
C LYS A 39 -12.43 -33.28 8.31
N TYR A 40 -13.28 -34.25 8.55
CA TYR A 40 -14.69 -34.25 8.17
C TYR A 40 -15.55 -33.95 9.39
N ILE A 41 -16.47 -32.97 9.28
CA ILE A 41 -17.36 -32.54 10.37
C ILE A 41 -18.80 -32.74 9.96
N PRO A 42 -19.59 -33.52 10.74
CA PRO A 42 -21.01 -33.67 10.47
C PRO A 42 -21.76 -32.38 10.79
N LYS A 43 -22.67 -31.98 9.91
CA LYS A 43 -23.55 -30.83 10.07
C LYS A 43 -25.00 -31.22 9.76
N ARG A 44 -25.96 -30.40 10.19
CA ARG A 44 -27.38 -30.56 9.88
C ARG A 44 -27.95 -29.32 9.24
N ALA A 45 -28.85 -29.48 8.26
CA ALA A 45 -29.47 -28.38 7.55
C ALA A 45 -30.79 -27.87 8.16
N GLY A 46 -31.30 -28.56 9.17
CA GLY A 46 -32.57 -28.21 9.81
C GLY A 46 -32.63 -28.62 11.28
N GLN A 47 -33.83 -28.47 11.88
CA GLN A 47 -34.10 -28.92 13.24
C GLN A 47 -34.23 -30.42 13.28
N ILE A 48 -33.64 -31.05 14.29
CA ILE A 48 -33.77 -32.48 14.53
C ILE A 48 -35.13 -32.77 15.20
N ASN A 49 -35.77 -33.86 14.78
CA ASN A 49 -37.03 -34.34 15.35
C ASN A 49 -36.82 -35.08 16.68
N ALA A 50 -37.91 -35.41 17.38
CA ALA A 50 -37.87 -36.10 18.68
C ALA A 50 -37.27 -37.52 18.59
N GLU A 51 -37.48 -38.23 17.49
CA GLU A 51 -36.91 -39.57 17.24
C GLU A 51 -35.39 -39.45 17.13
N THR A 52 -34.89 -38.53 16.31
CA THR A 52 -33.44 -38.28 16.17
C THR A 52 -32.80 -37.90 17.50
N GLN A 53 -33.46 -37.04 18.27
CA GLN A 53 -32.97 -36.66 19.61
C GLN A 53 -32.89 -37.88 20.55
N PHE A 54 -33.89 -38.71 20.52
CA PHE A 54 -33.90 -39.95 21.32
C PHE A 54 -32.75 -40.89 20.93
N VAL A 55 -32.55 -41.15 19.63
CA VAL A 55 -31.49 -42.01 19.13
C VAL A 55 -30.11 -41.44 19.52
N LEU A 56 -29.83 -40.17 19.27
CA LEU A 56 -28.55 -39.54 19.62
C LEU A 56 -28.28 -39.63 21.13
N LYS A 57 -29.29 -39.37 21.97
CA LYS A 57 -29.18 -39.45 23.42
C LYS A 57 -28.93 -40.92 23.86
N HIS A 58 -29.62 -41.89 23.26
CA HIS A 58 -29.47 -43.30 23.60
C HIS A 58 -28.04 -43.81 23.35
N PHE A 59 -27.42 -43.36 22.26
CA PHE A 59 -26.04 -43.73 21.91
C PHE A 59 -24.98 -42.80 22.47
N GLY A 60 -25.34 -41.77 23.23
CA GLY A 60 -24.38 -40.81 23.80
C GLY A 60 -23.67 -39.93 22.76
N VAL A 61 -24.28 -39.74 21.61
CA VAL A 61 -23.70 -38.92 20.51
C VAL A 61 -24.27 -37.50 20.51
N SER A 62 -23.40 -36.52 20.41
CA SER A 62 -23.82 -35.11 20.31
C SER A 62 -24.47 -34.81 18.96
N ALA A 63 -25.54 -34.00 18.99
CA ALA A 63 -26.15 -33.53 17.76
C ALA A 63 -25.17 -32.69 16.92
N PRO A 64 -25.13 -32.89 15.58
CA PRO A 64 -24.33 -32.04 14.70
C PRO A 64 -24.76 -30.58 14.78
N ASP A 65 -23.80 -29.67 14.61
CA ASP A 65 -24.10 -28.25 14.55
C ASP A 65 -25.00 -27.91 13.37
N TYR A 66 -25.81 -26.89 13.54
CA TYR A 66 -26.67 -26.36 12.48
C TYR A 66 -25.85 -25.59 11.46
N MET A 67 -26.09 -25.88 10.18
CA MET A 67 -25.53 -25.15 9.04
C MET A 67 -26.68 -24.67 8.16
N GLY A 68 -27.07 -23.43 8.30
CA GLY A 68 -28.22 -22.84 7.60
C GLY A 68 -27.93 -22.40 6.17
N ASP A 69 -26.67 -22.28 5.81
CA ASP A 69 -26.24 -21.83 4.48
C ASP A 69 -24.93 -22.54 4.09
N VAL A 70 -24.85 -22.99 2.85
CA VAL A 70 -23.69 -23.68 2.26
C VAL A 70 -23.04 -22.89 1.13
N ARG A 71 -23.48 -21.65 0.91
CA ARG A 71 -22.87 -20.78 -0.10
C ARG A 71 -21.44 -20.44 0.30
N THR A 72 -20.57 -20.33 -0.69
CA THR A 72 -19.17 -20.00 -0.51
C THR A 72 -19.02 -18.63 0.15
N GLN A 73 -18.25 -18.57 1.22
CA GLN A 73 -17.91 -17.34 1.93
C GLN A 73 -16.50 -16.86 1.54
N VAL A 74 -16.15 -15.64 1.90
CA VAL A 74 -14.81 -15.07 1.65
C VAL A 74 -13.71 -15.94 2.28
N ILE A 75 -13.99 -16.55 3.43
CA ILE A 75 -13.02 -17.44 4.11
C ILE A 75 -12.74 -18.74 3.32
N ASP A 76 -13.66 -19.16 2.45
CA ASP A 76 -13.57 -20.42 1.70
C ASP A 76 -12.78 -20.28 0.39
N ILE A 77 -12.42 -19.05 0.01
CA ILE A 77 -11.65 -18.77 -1.21
C ILE A 77 -10.19 -18.46 -0.88
N ASP A 78 -9.32 -18.78 -1.81
CA ASP A 78 -7.90 -18.41 -1.70
C ASP A 78 -7.75 -16.91 -1.96
N VAL A 79 -7.55 -16.13 -0.89
CA VAL A 79 -7.37 -14.69 -0.95
C VAL A 79 -5.89 -14.37 -0.79
N GLN A 80 -5.31 -13.66 -1.75
CA GLN A 80 -3.95 -13.17 -1.65
C GLN A 80 -3.83 -12.22 -0.43
N ARG A 81 -2.96 -12.59 0.52
CA ARG A 81 -2.66 -11.73 1.67
C ARG A 81 -1.64 -10.68 1.27
N VAL A 82 -2.02 -9.43 1.38
CA VAL A 82 -1.15 -8.29 1.10
C VAL A 82 -0.94 -7.52 2.40
N THR A 83 0.33 -7.23 2.71
CA THR A 83 0.67 -6.37 3.86
C THR A 83 0.36 -4.93 3.49
N GLY A 84 -0.40 -4.23 4.34
CA GLY A 84 -0.67 -2.81 4.17
C GLY A 84 0.58 -1.96 4.41
N VAL A 85 0.64 -0.82 3.75
CA VAL A 85 1.76 0.13 3.84
C VAL A 85 1.32 1.47 4.42
N SER A 86 2.29 2.25 4.93
CA SER A 86 2.03 3.62 5.39
C SER A 86 1.69 4.53 4.20
N GLN A 87 0.79 5.48 4.42
CA GLN A 87 0.43 6.50 3.45
C GLN A 87 1.56 7.50 3.11
N GLU A 88 2.64 7.50 3.91
CA GLU A 88 3.77 8.42 3.78
C GLU A 88 4.87 7.92 2.84
N ILE A 89 4.84 6.65 2.43
CA ILE A 89 5.86 6.12 1.51
C ILE A 89 5.76 6.81 0.14
N SER A 90 6.89 6.90 -0.54
CA SER A 90 6.98 7.48 -1.88
C SER A 90 6.30 6.60 -2.95
N LEU A 91 5.88 7.22 -4.06
CA LEU A 91 5.39 6.47 -5.24
C LEU A 91 6.43 5.46 -5.75
N LYS A 92 7.74 5.82 -5.72
CA LYS A 92 8.84 4.90 -6.08
C LYS A 92 8.78 3.65 -5.21
N ARG A 93 8.69 3.83 -3.89
CA ARG A 93 8.65 2.72 -2.94
C ARG A 93 7.41 1.85 -3.12
N ALA A 94 6.25 2.46 -3.30
CA ALA A 94 5.01 1.73 -3.58
C ALA A 94 5.10 0.89 -4.86
N TRP A 95 5.64 1.47 -5.94
CA TRP A 95 5.87 0.76 -7.21
C TRP A 95 6.83 -0.43 -7.06
N GLU A 96 7.93 -0.28 -6.32
CA GLU A 96 8.89 -1.36 -6.05
C GLU A 96 8.22 -2.53 -5.30
N LEU A 97 7.42 -2.24 -4.28
CA LEU A 97 6.67 -3.26 -3.55
C LEU A 97 5.66 -3.99 -4.45
N MET A 98 4.88 -3.24 -5.22
CA MET A 98 3.91 -3.82 -6.16
C MET A 98 4.59 -4.72 -7.21
N LYS A 99 5.75 -4.29 -7.72
CA LYS A 99 6.53 -5.07 -8.70
C LYS A 99 7.10 -6.35 -8.08
N THR A 100 7.66 -6.27 -6.87
CA THR A 100 8.29 -7.42 -6.19
C THR A 100 7.26 -8.49 -5.85
N ASP A 101 6.10 -8.09 -5.34
CA ASP A 101 5.05 -9.00 -4.90
C ASP A 101 3.99 -9.29 -5.99
N THR A 102 4.22 -8.77 -7.20
CA THR A 102 3.30 -8.93 -8.35
C THR A 102 1.87 -8.47 -8.03
N LEU A 103 1.75 -7.33 -7.33
CA LEU A 103 0.48 -6.76 -6.89
C LEU A 103 -0.06 -5.75 -7.91
N GLN A 104 -1.37 -5.77 -8.12
CA GLN A 104 -2.06 -4.73 -8.90
C GLN A 104 -2.63 -3.61 -8.03
N THR A 105 -2.81 -3.89 -6.74
CA THR A 105 -3.37 -2.96 -5.76
C THR A 105 -2.60 -3.10 -4.45
N LEU A 106 -2.27 -1.97 -3.82
CA LEU A 106 -1.58 -1.92 -2.54
C LEU A 106 -2.49 -1.26 -1.50
N PRO A 107 -2.85 -1.98 -0.42
CA PRO A 107 -3.63 -1.40 0.66
C PRO A 107 -2.79 -0.44 1.51
N ILE A 108 -3.38 0.68 1.89
CA ILE A 108 -2.77 1.71 2.71
C ILE A 108 -3.43 1.68 4.07
N VAL A 109 -2.63 1.57 5.14
CA VAL A 109 -3.12 1.40 6.50
C VAL A 109 -2.47 2.39 7.46
N ASP A 110 -3.15 2.66 8.57
CA ASP A 110 -2.59 3.41 9.69
C ASP A 110 -1.74 2.53 10.64
N ALA A 111 -1.20 3.14 11.69
CA ALA A 111 -0.40 2.43 12.70
C ALA A 111 -1.20 1.33 13.44
N SER A 112 -2.53 1.39 13.44
CA SER A 112 -3.42 0.38 14.03
C SER A 112 -3.84 -0.71 13.02
N GLN A 113 -3.27 -0.72 11.82
CA GLN A 113 -3.60 -1.62 10.70
C GLN A 113 -5.03 -1.43 10.15
N LYS A 114 -5.63 -0.27 10.39
CA LYS A 114 -6.91 0.10 9.80
C LYS A 114 -6.70 0.61 8.38
N LEU A 115 -7.54 0.15 7.44
CA LEU A 115 -7.50 0.56 6.04
C LEU A 115 -7.86 2.05 5.91
N LEU A 116 -6.94 2.82 5.35
CA LEU A 116 -7.09 4.24 5.01
C LEU A 116 -7.45 4.45 3.53
N GLY A 117 -6.91 3.62 2.66
CA GLY A 117 -7.07 3.76 1.22
C GLY A 117 -6.46 2.61 0.44
N LEU A 118 -6.54 2.74 -0.87
CA LEU A 118 -5.93 1.84 -1.84
C LEU A 118 -5.20 2.65 -2.90
N ILE A 119 -4.07 2.15 -3.39
CA ILE A 119 -3.43 2.66 -4.59
C ILE A 119 -3.28 1.52 -5.61
N THR A 120 -3.57 1.81 -6.86
CA THR A 120 -3.50 0.84 -7.97
C THR A 120 -2.37 1.21 -8.95
N ILE A 121 -1.98 0.26 -9.80
CA ILE A 121 -1.05 0.55 -10.92
C ILE A 121 -1.61 1.67 -11.81
N GLU A 122 -2.93 1.73 -12.01
CA GLU A 122 -3.57 2.79 -12.79
C GLU A 122 -3.36 4.18 -12.14
N ASP A 123 -3.46 4.29 -10.82
CA ASP A 123 -3.24 5.54 -10.10
C ASP A 123 -1.79 6.00 -10.22
N ILE A 124 -0.83 5.06 -10.13
CA ILE A 124 0.60 5.34 -10.37
C ILE A 124 0.84 5.77 -11.82
N ALA A 125 0.24 5.11 -12.80
CA ALA A 125 0.39 5.48 -14.20
C ALA A 125 -0.20 6.87 -14.47
N LYS A 126 -1.38 7.19 -13.94
CA LYS A 126 -1.99 8.52 -14.04
C LYS A 126 -1.11 9.59 -13.40
N SER A 127 -0.59 9.34 -12.19
CA SER A 127 0.30 10.28 -11.51
C SER A 127 1.54 10.62 -12.34
N TYR A 128 2.03 9.68 -13.13
CA TYR A 128 3.18 9.87 -14.00
C TYR A 128 2.85 10.62 -15.30
N MET A 129 1.64 10.38 -15.85
CA MET A 129 1.22 10.96 -17.13
C MET A 129 0.62 12.37 -16.99
N ASP A 130 -0.06 12.63 -15.87
CA ASP A 130 -0.85 13.86 -15.68
C ASP A 130 -0.11 14.96 -14.91
N VAL A 131 1.13 14.69 -14.44
CA VAL A 131 1.89 15.67 -13.66
C VAL A 131 2.67 16.62 -14.56
N TYR A 132 2.07 17.79 -14.80
CA TYR A 132 2.72 18.95 -15.46
C TYR A 132 2.96 20.13 -14.50
N ASP A 133 2.64 19.97 -13.21
CA ASP A 133 2.73 21.02 -12.22
C ASP A 133 4.07 20.94 -11.47
N SER A 134 4.93 21.93 -11.67
CA SER A 134 6.21 22.03 -10.98
C SER A 134 6.09 22.20 -9.45
N ARG A 135 4.89 22.53 -8.94
CA ARG A 135 4.59 22.69 -7.51
C ARG A 135 3.97 21.44 -6.88
N ILE A 136 3.88 20.33 -7.60
CA ILE A 136 3.20 19.13 -7.08
C ILE A 136 3.87 18.60 -5.82
N ILE A 137 5.20 18.67 -5.73
CA ILE A 137 5.99 18.22 -4.56
C ILE A 137 5.56 18.99 -3.31
N SER A 138 5.43 20.30 -3.39
CA SER A 138 4.99 21.12 -2.27
C SER A 138 3.49 20.99 -1.98
N LYS A 139 2.66 20.85 -3.00
CA LYS A 139 1.22 20.62 -2.82
C LYS A 139 0.94 19.30 -2.11
N ALA A 140 1.77 18.29 -2.32
CA ALA A 140 1.65 16.99 -1.69
C ALA A 140 2.22 16.93 -0.27
N GLY A 141 2.89 18.00 0.19
CA GLY A 141 3.60 17.99 1.47
C GLY A 141 4.68 16.89 1.50
N THR A 142 5.52 16.82 0.47
CA THR A 142 6.50 15.74 0.34
C THR A 142 7.62 15.91 1.36
N PRO A 143 7.89 14.92 2.22
CA PRO A 143 8.99 14.99 3.17
C PRO A 143 10.35 14.81 2.46
N PHE A 144 11.40 15.44 2.97
CA PHE A 144 12.73 15.38 2.37
C PHE A 144 13.31 13.97 2.32
N HIS A 145 13.03 13.11 3.29
CA HIS A 145 13.50 11.72 3.26
C HIS A 145 13.00 10.96 2.02
N ASN A 146 11.78 11.23 1.55
CA ASN A 146 11.27 10.63 0.31
C ASN A 146 12.08 11.07 -0.92
N ILE A 147 12.53 12.33 -0.96
CA ILE A 147 13.39 12.82 -2.06
C ILE A 147 14.75 12.14 -2.01
N VAL A 148 15.35 12.08 -0.82
CA VAL A 148 16.67 11.44 -0.61
C VAL A 148 16.60 9.97 -1.02
N GLU A 149 15.61 9.21 -0.52
CA GLU A 149 15.40 7.81 -0.90
C GLU A 149 15.16 7.64 -2.41
N THR A 150 14.34 8.50 -3.01
CA THR A 150 14.00 8.40 -4.44
C THR A 150 15.19 8.67 -5.35
N LEU A 151 16.06 9.60 -4.96
CA LEU A 151 17.23 10.00 -5.73
C LEU A 151 18.51 9.25 -5.35
N ASP A 152 18.42 8.19 -4.54
CA ASP A 152 19.58 7.48 -3.98
C ASP A 152 20.64 8.46 -3.45
N GLY A 153 20.17 9.51 -2.78
CA GLY A 153 20.96 10.66 -2.42
C GLY A 153 21.44 10.65 -0.96
N ASP A 154 22.28 11.61 -0.67
CA ASP A 154 22.75 11.91 0.70
C ASP A 154 22.31 13.33 1.07
N MET A 155 21.70 13.51 2.23
CA MET A 155 21.45 14.81 2.82
C MET A 155 22.75 15.34 3.42
N ILE A 156 23.33 16.38 2.81
CA ILE A 156 24.55 17.02 3.32
C ILE A 156 24.21 18.02 4.43
N HIS A 157 23.11 18.73 4.28
CA HIS A 157 22.59 19.66 5.27
C HIS A 157 21.06 19.74 5.13
N GLY A 158 20.35 19.70 6.26
CA GLY A 158 18.89 19.82 6.31
C GLY A 158 18.24 18.89 7.31
N ASP A 159 16.91 18.90 7.33
CA ASP A 159 16.06 18.04 8.13
C ASP A 159 15.30 17.06 7.21
N MET A 160 15.51 15.75 7.45
CA MET A 160 14.91 14.67 6.66
C MET A 160 13.39 14.56 6.85
N ASP A 161 12.89 14.96 8.02
CA ASP A 161 11.49 14.80 8.40
C ASP A 161 10.65 16.04 8.07
N GLU A 162 11.29 17.15 7.67
CA GLU A 162 10.56 18.35 7.26
C GLU A 162 9.81 18.09 5.95
N GLU A 163 8.55 18.55 5.90
CA GLU A 163 7.71 18.53 4.70
C GLU A 163 7.89 19.79 3.86
N ILE A 164 7.93 19.61 2.55
CA ILE A 164 7.98 20.70 1.58
C ILE A 164 6.57 21.19 1.35
N THR A 165 6.29 22.43 1.79
CA THR A 165 4.94 23.03 1.74
C THR A 165 4.83 24.21 0.77
N SER A 166 5.95 24.68 0.22
CA SER A 166 6.03 25.84 -0.72
C SER A 166 7.11 25.62 -1.76
N GLY A 167 7.12 26.49 -2.78
CA GLY A 167 8.08 26.47 -3.87
C GLY A 167 7.73 25.49 -5.00
N LYS A 168 8.43 25.66 -6.11
CA LYS A 168 8.39 24.79 -7.29
C LYS A 168 9.70 24.01 -7.40
N CYS A 169 9.66 22.89 -8.10
CA CYS A 169 10.85 22.16 -8.50
C CYS A 169 11.26 22.57 -9.92
N LEU A 170 12.53 22.90 -10.10
CA LEU A 170 13.04 23.33 -11.39
C LEU A 170 14.49 22.89 -11.62
N ILE A 171 14.90 22.85 -12.88
CA ILE A 171 16.28 22.59 -13.28
C ILE A 171 16.94 23.95 -13.60
N ALA A 172 18.05 24.23 -12.93
CA ALA A 172 18.84 25.43 -13.18
C ALA A 172 20.00 25.13 -14.14
N ALA A 173 19.69 25.13 -15.44
CA ALA A 173 20.67 24.86 -16.51
C ALA A 173 21.23 26.12 -17.18
N ALA A 174 20.77 27.32 -16.78
CA ALA A 174 21.20 28.56 -17.34
C ALA A 174 22.47 29.11 -16.64
N ASN A 175 22.99 30.26 -17.14
CA ASN A 175 23.98 31.03 -16.40
C ASN A 175 23.34 31.72 -15.18
N PRO A 176 24.14 32.12 -14.17
CA PRO A 176 23.62 32.73 -12.94
C PRO A 176 22.73 33.97 -13.17
N ASP A 177 23.11 34.88 -14.04
CA ASP A 177 22.33 36.12 -14.33
C ASP A 177 20.90 35.80 -14.80
N LEU A 178 20.73 34.72 -15.57
CA LEU A 178 19.41 34.29 -16.01
C LEU A 178 18.68 33.49 -14.92
N MET A 179 19.42 32.74 -14.12
CA MET A 179 18.84 31.96 -13.00
C MET A 179 18.15 32.87 -11.97
N GLU A 180 18.72 34.04 -11.68
CA GLU A 180 18.11 35.02 -10.78
C GLU A 180 16.70 35.44 -11.22
N SER A 181 16.40 35.37 -12.50
CA SER A 181 15.10 35.82 -13.04
C SER A 181 13.96 34.84 -12.82
N TYR A 182 14.25 33.53 -12.52
CA TYR A 182 13.22 32.50 -12.42
C TYR A 182 13.28 31.64 -11.17
N ILE A 183 14.35 31.72 -10.37
CA ILE A 183 14.40 31.07 -9.05
C ILE A 183 13.67 31.96 -8.05
N GLU A 184 12.72 31.39 -7.35
CA GLU A 184 11.94 32.04 -6.32
C GLU A 184 12.29 31.50 -4.93
N LYS A 185 11.90 32.22 -3.90
CA LYS A 185 12.05 31.75 -2.52
C LYS A 185 11.34 30.39 -2.33
N ASP A 186 11.96 29.53 -1.56
CA ASP A 186 11.50 28.19 -1.20
C ASP A 186 11.49 27.17 -2.36
N ASP A 187 12.04 27.52 -3.54
CA ASP A 187 12.16 26.58 -4.65
C ASP A 187 13.12 25.43 -4.36
N ILE A 188 12.86 24.28 -5.00
CA ILE A 188 13.78 23.14 -5.07
C ILE A 188 14.52 23.23 -6.40
N VAL A 189 15.84 23.37 -6.36
CA VAL A 189 16.64 23.64 -7.55
C VAL A 189 17.57 22.47 -7.84
N ILE A 190 17.36 21.80 -8.98
CA ILE A 190 18.22 20.71 -9.48
C ILE A 190 19.33 21.32 -10.32
N LEU A 191 20.58 21.05 -9.94
CA LEU A 191 21.75 21.61 -10.62
C LEU A 191 22.91 20.59 -10.70
N GLY A 192 23.85 20.93 -11.60
CA GLY A 192 25.12 20.21 -11.72
C GLY A 192 26.19 20.75 -10.74
N ASN A 193 27.43 20.75 -11.18
CA ASN A 193 28.62 21.01 -10.34
C ASN A 193 29.16 22.44 -10.40
N ARG A 194 28.42 23.40 -10.95
CA ARG A 194 28.89 24.79 -11.08
C ARG A 194 28.75 25.53 -9.77
N TYR A 195 29.87 26.02 -9.23
CA TYR A 195 29.91 26.78 -7.99
C TYR A 195 29.00 28.01 -8.01
N GLU A 196 29.06 28.78 -9.10
CA GLU A 196 28.28 30.01 -9.28
C GLU A 196 26.76 29.72 -9.30
N SER A 197 26.36 28.59 -9.85
CA SER A 197 24.96 28.18 -9.84
C SER A 197 24.49 27.78 -8.45
N HIS A 198 25.32 27.11 -7.65
CA HIS A 198 24.99 26.82 -6.25
C HIS A 198 24.83 28.12 -5.45
N LEU A 199 25.81 29.04 -5.61
CA LEU A 199 25.77 30.32 -4.93
C LEU A 199 24.51 31.12 -5.28
N CYS A 200 24.20 31.25 -6.56
CA CYS A 200 23.01 31.96 -7.06
C CYS A 200 21.71 31.36 -6.46
N ALA A 201 21.53 30.04 -6.53
CA ALA A 201 20.32 29.40 -6.01
C ALA A 201 20.12 29.62 -4.50
N ILE A 202 21.20 29.57 -3.72
CA ILE A 202 21.15 29.81 -2.26
C ILE A 202 20.84 31.28 -1.97
N GLU A 203 21.47 32.25 -2.69
CA GLU A 203 21.24 33.67 -2.49
C GLU A 203 19.83 34.10 -2.92
N MET A 204 19.22 33.44 -3.93
CA MET A 204 17.83 33.65 -4.32
C MET A 204 16.82 33.07 -3.33
N GLY A 205 17.29 32.36 -2.29
CA GLY A 205 16.45 31.84 -1.21
C GLY A 205 15.82 30.48 -1.53
N ALA A 206 16.44 29.66 -2.36
CA ALA A 206 16.00 28.29 -2.57
C ALA A 206 15.92 27.54 -1.25
N LYS A 207 14.85 26.74 -1.05
CA LYS A 207 14.70 25.86 0.11
C LYS A 207 15.70 24.71 0.07
N CYS A 208 15.94 24.18 -1.14
CA CYS A 208 16.85 23.05 -1.31
C CYS A 208 17.55 23.13 -2.66
N ILE A 209 18.85 22.82 -2.68
CA ILE A 209 19.59 22.50 -3.89
C ILE A 209 19.85 20.99 -3.96
N ILE A 210 19.62 20.40 -5.15
CA ILE A 210 19.93 18.99 -5.45
C ILE A 210 21.13 18.99 -6.39
N VAL A 211 22.27 18.55 -5.88
CA VAL A 211 23.54 18.53 -6.60
C VAL A 211 23.72 17.17 -7.26
N CYS A 212 23.73 17.15 -8.59
CA CYS A 212 23.77 15.96 -9.44
C CYS A 212 25.19 15.46 -9.72
N ASP A 213 25.28 14.28 -10.41
CA ASP A 213 26.52 13.62 -10.84
C ASP A 213 27.50 13.26 -9.71
N GLY A 214 26.99 13.12 -8.47
CA GLY A 214 27.83 12.86 -7.29
C GLY A 214 28.84 13.98 -7.01
N ALA A 215 28.61 15.18 -7.57
CA ALA A 215 29.56 16.28 -7.50
C ALA A 215 29.86 16.72 -6.05
N LEU A 216 31.06 17.19 -5.83
CA LEU A 216 31.47 17.68 -4.53
C LEU A 216 30.89 19.07 -4.27
N VAL A 217 30.31 19.25 -3.10
CA VAL A 217 29.87 20.55 -2.61
C VAL A 217 31.04 21.17 -1.82
N SER A 218 31.43 22.39 -2.20
CA SER A 218 32.53 23.06 -1.49
C SER A 218 32.12 23.44 -0.07
N TYR A 219 33.08 23.48 0.83
CA TYR A 219 32.87 23.90 2.22
C TYR A 219 32.19 25.28 2.33
N THR A 220 32.59 26.22 1.48
CA THR A 220 32.00 27.58 1.45
C THR A 220 30.51 27.53 1.10
N ILE A 221 30.13 26.72 0.11
CA ILE A 221 28.71 26.56 -0.26
C ILE A 221 27.93 25.90 0.86
N SER A 222 28.47 24.85 1.50
CA SER A 222 27.82 24.19 2.65
C SER A 222 27.57 25.18 3.80
N ARG A 223 28.55 26.00 4.16
CA ARG A 223 28.40 27.01 5.22
C ARG A 223 27.41 28.12 4.85
N LEU A 224 27.40 28.54 3.60
CA LEU A 224 26.44 29.52 3.12
C LEU A 224 25.01 28.97 3.19
N ALA A 225 24.79 27.74 2.68
CA ALA A 225 23.51 27.07 2.72
C ALA A 225 22.97 26.93 4.16
N GLU A 226 23.84 26.48 5.11
CA GLU A 226 23.52 26.43 6.54
C GLU A 226 23.07 27.79 7.08
N SER A 227 23.79 28.87 6.77
CA SER A 227 23.48 30.23 7.24
C SER A 227 22.20 30.79 6.66
N ARG A 228 21.78 30.33 5.48
CA ARG A 228 20.58 30.79 4.76
C ARG A 228 19.39 29.84 4.97
N GLY A 229 19.56 28.71 5.67
CA GLY A 229 18.53 27.67 5.85
C GLY A 229 18.17 26.93 4.56
N CYS A 230 19.11 26.88 3.59
CA CYS A 230 18.98 26.15 2.35
C CYS A 230 19.49 24.71 2.53
N TYR A 231 18.71 23.72 2.19
CA TYR A 231 19.09 22.31 2.30
C TYR A 231 19.95 21.87 1.11
N ILE A 232 20.80 20.87 1.33
CA ILE A 232 21.65 20.31 0.28
C ILE A 232 21.47 18.80 0.24
N ILE A 233 21.00 18.31 -0.91
CA ILE A 233 20.94 16.90 -1.25
C ILE A 233 21.93 16.64 -2.38
N LYS A 234 22.76 15.61 -2.22
CA LYS A 234 23.63 15.12 -3.29
C LYS A 234 23.09 13.82 -3.85
N THR A 235 23.04 13.67 -5.17
CA THR A 235 22.62 12.45 -5.85
C THR A 235 23.66 11.99 -6.86
N PRO A 236 23.86 10.66 -7.05
CA PRO A 236 24.69 10.12 -8.11
C PRO A 236 24.11 10.30 -9.51
N TYR A 237 22.80 10.58 -9.61
CA TYR A 237 22.12 10.74 -10.89
C TYR A 237 22.48 12.07 -11.57
N ASP A 238 22.44 12.05 -12.91
CA ASP A 238 22.52 13.25 -13.72
C ASP A 238 21.25 14.10 -13.57
N THR A 239 21.33 15.36 -14.02
CA THR A 239 20.22 16.33 -13.88
C THR A 239 18.93 15.89 -14.56
N PHE A 240 19.01 15.22 -15.73
CA PHE A 240 17.83 14.74 -16.44
C PHE A 240 17.17 13.59 -15.67
N THR A 241 17.96 12.62 -15.22
CA THR A 241 17.48 11.47 -14.43
C THR A 241 16.86 11.95 -13.11
N ALA A 242 17.55 12.83 -12.37
CA ALA A 242 17.04 13.40 -11.12
C ALA A 242 15.70 14.12 -11.31
N SER A 243 15.57 14.94 -12.38
CA SER A 243 14.33 15.67 -12.68
C SER A 243 13.15 14.74 -13.04
N ARG A 244 13.42 13.59 -13.63
CA ARG A 244 12.38 12.60 -13.93
C ARG A 244 11.96 11.78 -12.69
N LEU A 245 12.92 11.49 -11.82
CA LEU A 245 12.67 10.67 -10.64
C LEU A 245 12.02 11.45 -9.49
N ILE A 246 12.31 12.76 -9.36
CA ILE A 246 11.89 13.52 -8.19
C ILE A 246 10.38 13.49 -7.93
N ASN A 247 9.56 13.45 -8.98
CA ASN A 247 8.10 13.34 -8.82
C ASN A 247 7.66 11.99 -8.23
N GLN A 248 8.52 10.97 -8.26
CA GLN A 248 8.24 9.68 -7.64
C GLN A 248 8.48 9.71 -6.12
N SER A 249 9.03 10.80 -5.57
CA SER A 249 9.17 11.02 -4.13
C SER A 249 7.85 11.40 -3.43
N ILE A 250 6.83 11.79 -4.20
CA ILE A 250 5.54 12.21 -3.67
C ILE A 250 4.91 11.07 -2.86
N PRO A 251 4.42 11.35 -1.63
CA PRO A 251 3.80 10.32 -0.79
C PRO A 251 2.51 9.81 -1.41
N ILE A 252 2.25 8.50 -1.26
CA ILE A 252 1.08 7.85 -1.89
C ILE A 252 -0.26 8.36 -1.39
N ARG A 253 -0.31 9.00 -0.20
CA ARG A 253 -1.52 9.66 0.32
C ARG A 253 -2.11 10.67 -0.67
N PHE A 254 -1.28 11.27 -1.51
CA PHE A 254 -1.71 12.28 -2.48
C PHE A 254 -2.51 11.68 -3.66
N PHE A 255 -2.28 10.41 -3.97
CA PHE A 255 -2.90 9.71 -5.10
C PHE A 255 -3.83 8.56 -4.71
N MET A 256 -3.88 8.18 -3.43
CA MET A 256 -4.69 7.06 -2.98
C MET A 256 -6.19 7.33 -3.11
N LYS A 257 -6.93 6.28 -3.34
CA LYS A 257 -8.39 6.27 -3.24
C LYS A 257 -8.78 5.97 -1.80
N SER A 258 -9.42 6.93 -1.12
CA SER A 258 -9.86 6.81 0.28
C SER A 258 -11.39 6.82 0.44
N GLU A 259 -12.12 7.17 -0.62
CA GLU A 259 -13.58 7.24 -0.60
C GLU A 259 -14.22 5.94 -1.14
N ASN A 260 -15.42 5.64 -0.64
CA ASN A 260 -16.24 4.51 -1.09
C ASN A 260 -15.53 3.13 -1.00
N LEU A 261 -14.65 2.95 -0.02
CA LEU A 261 -14.00 1.67 0.22
C LEU A 261 -15.02 0.67 0.77
N ILE A 262 -15.20 -0.45 0.06
CA ILE A 262 -16.07 -1.53 0.50
C ILE A 262 -15.21 -2.66 1.07
N THR A 263 -15.49 -3.04 2.30
CA THR A 263 -14.80 -4.14 2.99
C THR A 263 -15.76 -5.26 3.32
N PHE A 264 -15.28 -6.50 3.24
CA PHE A 264 -16.06 -7.70 3.54
C PHE A 264 -15.38 -8.49 4.65
N GLY A 265 -16.19 -9.00 5.58
CA GLY A 265 -15.69 -9.89 6.60
C GLY A 265 -15.51 -11.33 6.09
N PRO A 266 -14.77 -12.18 6.81
CA PRO A 266 -14.53 -13.58 6.43
C PRO A 266 -15.78 -14.40 6.18
N VAL A 267 -16.86 -14.10 6.92
CA VAL A 267 -18.17 -14.81 6.82
C VAL A 267 -19.12 -14.16 5.79
N SER A 268 -18.66 -13.15 5.04
CA SER A 268 -19.45 -12.59 3.94
C SER A 268 -19.54 -13.57 2.78
N TYR A 269 -20.71 -13.66 2.13
CA TYR A 269 -20.86 -14.51 0.95
C TYR A 269 -20.19 -13.92 -0.28
N THR A 270 -19.62 -14.77 -1.14
CA THR A 270 -18.89 -14.35 -2.34
C THR A 270 -19.79 -13.82 -3.46
N HIS A 271 -21.08 -14.21 -3.46
CA HIS A 271 -22.08 -13.66 -4.39
C HIS A 271 -22.61 -12.32 -3.86
N LEU A 272 -21.79 -11.32 -3.97
CA LEU A 272 -22.15 -9.95 -3.68
C LEU A 272 -22.60 -9.30 -4.97
N THR A 273 -23.88 -8.94 -5.05
CA THR A 273 -24.30 -7.96 -6.04
C THR A 273 -23.68 -6.63 -5.64
N LEU A 274 -22.60 -6.26 -6.33
CA LEU A 274 -22.11 -4.89 -6.24
C LEU A 274 -23.27 -3.96 -6.63
N PRO A 275 -23.53 -2.87 -5.88
CA PRO A 275 -24.49 -1.89 -6.31
C PRO A 275 -24.07 -1.45 -7.72
N THR A 276 -24.94 -1.66 -8.68
CA THR A 276 -24.77 -1.11 -10.03
C THR A 276 -24.79 0.40 -9.86
N ILE A 277 -23.63 1.02 -10.03
CA ILE A 277 -23.56 2.48 -10.08
C ILE A 277 -24.25 2.86 -11.39
N ALA A 278 -25.45 3.40 -11.29
CA ALA A 278 -26.19 3.99 -12.41
C ALA A 278 -25.59 5.36 -12.77
#